data_9d0dd49fb19a6ac4549d7ccd31807a40
#
_entry.id   9d0dd49fb19a6ac4549d7ccd31807a40
#
_cell.length_a   1.000
_cell.length_b   1.000
_cell.length_c   1.000
_cell.angle_alpha   90.00
_cell.angle_beta   90.00
_cell.angle_gamma   90.00
#
_symmetry.space_group_name_H-M   'P 1'
#
loop_
_entity.id
_entity.type
_entity.pdbx_description
1 polymer ?
#
loop_
_entity_poly.entity_id
_entity_poly.type
_entity_poly.pdbx_seq_one_letter_code
_entity_poly.pdbx_strand_id
1 'polypeptide(L)'
;MSDELSPEVFDAVCRQADQAASAQQRLAQANAEAKNELLLAIADALDEHAADIEAANALDMLESKENGMDAGKLDRLLFDTLRVAAAAQGVRHVATLPDPVGEIVRGYNLPNGLRLTQTRVPVGVIGMIYEARPNVTVDVASLCLKSGNAALLRGGHAAERTNAATLSVIAPVLEAHGFDPALVQSVDQYGRAGATAMMEARGHIDVLVPRGGAGLIQAVVRNSKVPVIETGAGNVHIYIDRSADLVKAIPIVLNAKTQRVGVCNAAEKLLVHEDVAAEFLPQIAAALTQANVVLQADETSYDILEGAAIEGLELNHATEEDWDTEYLALKMGIKVVPSLESAIDHINIHSTGHTESIIAEDYAAIEEFTKRIDSAVVMVNASTRFTDGGVFGFGAELGISTQKMHARGPMGLREMTTTKWIGYGTGQVRA
;
A
#
# COMPACT_ATOMS: atom_id res chain seq x y z
N MET A 1 24.66 -16.20 11.98
CA MET A 1 24.87 -16.36 10.53
C MET A 1 25.18 -14.98 9.97
N SER A 2 26.18 -14.85 9.09
CA SER A 2 26.55 -13.55 8.51
C SER A 2 25.39 -13.02 7.68
N ASP A 3 25.02 -11.75 7.88
CA ASP A 3 23.99 -11.04 7.09
C ASP A 3 24.44 -10.77 5.63
N GLU A 4 25.62 -11.26 5.25
CA GLU A 4 26.20 -11.09 3.92
C GLU A 4 25.63 -12.12 2.94
N LEU A 5 25.34 -11.68 1.73
CA LEU A 5 24.87 -12.52 0.64
C LEU A 5 25.97 -13.47 0.18
N SER A 6 25.77 -14.78 0.36
CA SER A 6 26.64 -15.79 -0.22
C SER A 6 26.17 -16.20 -1.62
N PRO A 7 27.08 -16.67 -2.49
CA PRO A 7 26.69 -17.20 -3.80
C PRO A 7 25.63 -18.32 -3.73
N GLU A 8 25.73 -19.19 -2.73
CA GLU A 8 24.79 -20.31 -2.55
C GLU A 8 23.38 -19.82 -2.26
N VAL A 9 23.20 -18.77 -1.43
CA VAL A 9 21.91 -18.17 -1.14
C VAL A 9 21.37 -17.46 -2.38
N PHE A 10 22.22 -16.72 -3.08
CA PHE A 10 21.83 -16.07 -4.32
C PHE A 10 21.30 -17.08 -5.36
N ASP A 11 22.09 -18.13 -5.62
CA ASP A 11 21.69 -19.18 -6.56
C ASP A 11 20.43 -19.92 -6.12
N ALA A 12 20.22 -20.12 -4.81
CA ALA A 12 19.01 -20.76 -4.30
C ALA A 12 17.78 -19.88 -4.53
N VAL A 13 17.86 -18.57 -4.26
CA VAL A 13 16.77 -17.62 -4.51
C VAL A 13 16.47 -17.49 -6.01
N CYS A 14 17.49 -17.44 -6.86
CA CYS A 14 17.30 -17.43 -8.32
C CYS A 14 16.59 -18.71 -8.80
N ARG A 15 16.98 -19.89 -8.30
CA ARG A 15 16.27 -21.15 -8.64
C ARG A 15 14.82 -21.16 -8.20
N GLN A 16 14.49 -20.63 -7.01
CA GLN A 16 13.10 -20.50 -6.57
C GLN A 16 12.31 -19.55 -7.48
N ALA A 17 12.91 -18.42 -7.87
CA ALA A 17 12.29 -17.49 -8.81
C ALA A 17 12.05 -18.13 -10.20
N ASP A 18 13.00 -18.91 -10.71
CA ASP A 18 12.87 -19.62 -12.00
C ASP A 18 11.78 -20.70 -11.94
N GLN A 19 11.65 -21.41 -10.81
CA GLN A 19 10.56 -22.33 -10.57
C GLN A 19 9.21 -21.59 -10.55
N ALA A 20 9.14 -20.46 -9.85
CA ALA A 20 7.96 -19.61 -9.84
C ALA A 20 7.58 -19.11 -11.24
N ALA A 21 8.56 -18.68 -12.05
CA ALA A 21 8.35 -18.26 -13.44
C ALA A 21 7.82 -19.40 -14.32
N SER A 22 8.33 -20.61 -14.14
CA SER A 22 7.85 -21.79 -14.86
C SER A 22 6.40 -22.14 -14.47
N ALA A 23 6.10 -22.15 -13.17
CA ALA A 23 4.76 -22.42 -12.64
C ALA A 23 3.75 -21.37 -13.14
N GLN A 24 4.17 -20.10 -13.19
CA GLN A 24 3.36 -18.95 -13.59
C GLN A 24 2.83 -19.07 -15.02
N GLN A 25 3.58 -19.69 -15.95
CA GLN A 25 3.17 -19.84 -17.35
C GLN A 25 1.83 -20.60 -17.48
N ARG A 26 1.59 -21.60 -16.64
CA ARG A 26 0.32 -22.35 -16.61
C ARG A 26 -0.81 -21.51 -16.01
N LEU A 27 -0.55 -20.82 -14.92
CA LEU A 27 -1.52 -19.95 -14.27
C LEU A 27 -1.95 -18.80 -15.19
N ALA A 28 -1.03 -18.21 -15.95
CA ALA A 28 -1.31 -17.14 -16.89
C ALA A 28 -2.28 -17.55 -18.02
N GLN A 29 -2.43 -18.86 -18.28
CA GLN A 29 -3.34 -19.40 -19.28
C GLN A 29 -4.67 -19.89 -18.67
N ALA A 30 -4.76 -19.92 -17.33
CA ALA A 30 -5.99 -20.31 -16.64
C ALA A 30 -7.10 -19.25 -16.83
N ASN A 31 -8.31 -19.73 -17.03
CA ASN A 31 -9.47 -18.84 -17.09
C ASN A 31 -9.85 -18.30 -15.69
N ALA A 32 -10.74 -17.33 -15.68
CA ALA A 32 -11.17 -16.67 -14.42
C ALA A 32 -11.86 -17.65 -13.46
N GLU A 33 -12.62 -18.64 -13.99
CA GLU A 33 -13.32 -19.65 -13.21
C GLU A 33 -12.33 -20.51 -12.41
N ALA A 34 -11.33 -21.08 -13.07
CA ALA A 34 -10.30 -21.91 -12.41
C ALA A 34 -9.53 -21.13 -11.32
N LYS A 35 -9.21 -19.85 -11.57
CA LYS A 35 -8.59 -18.96 -10.56
C LYS A 35 -9.53 -18.69 -9.39
N ASN A 36 -10.82 -18.48 -9.65
CA ASN A 36 -11.81 -18.25 -8.60
C ASN A 36 -12.01 -19.49 -7.72
N GLU A 37 -12.14 -20.68 -8.33
CA GLU A 37 -12.23 -21.94 -7.61
C GLU A 37 -11.01 -22.19 -6.72
N LEU A 38 -9.81 -21.97 -7.26
CA LEU A 38 -8.57 -22.04 -6.49
C LEU A 38 -8.59 -21.10 -5.28
N LEU A 39 -8.95 -19.83 -5.47
CA LEU A 39 -8.99 -18.85 -4.39
C LEU A 39 -10.03 -19.20 -3.33
N LEU A 40 -11.21 -19.68 -3.72
CA LEU A 40 -12.23 -20.13 -2.78
C LEU A 40 -11.74 -21.32 -1.96
N ALA A 41 -11.07 -22.28 -2.59
CA ALA A 41 -10.49 -23.42 -1.90
C ALA A 41 -9.35 -23.03 -0.94
N ILE A 42 -8.53 -22.03 -1.31
CA ILE A 42 -7.52 -21.46 -0.40
C ILE A 42 -8.20 -20.81 0.81
N ALA A 43 -9.27 -20.05 0.61
CA ALA A 43 -9.99 -19.41 1.70
C ALA A 43 -10.60 -20.46 2.66
N ASP A 44 -11.17 -21.54 2.12
CA ASP A 44 -11.74 -22.62 2.93
C ASP A 44 -10.65 -23.36 3.73
N ALA A 45 -9.49 -23.62 3.12
CA ALA A 45 -8.35 -24.22 3.79
C ALA A 45 -7.77 -23.33 4.90
N LEU A 46 -7.72 -22.00 4.70
CA LEU A 46 -7.29 -21.05 5.73
C LEU A 46 -8.24 -21.09 6.94
N ASP A 47 -9.56 -21.14 6.73
CA ASP A 47 -10.54 -21.27 7.82
C ASP A 47 -10.40 -22.61 8.53
N GLU A 48 -10.21 -23.72 7.80
CA GLU A 48 -10.05 -25.07 8.38
C GLU A 48 -8.78 -25.17 9.25
N HIS A 49 -7.68 -24.54 8.82
CA HIS A 49 -6.39 -24.56 9.51
C HIS A 49 -6.09 -23.30 10.33
N ALA A 50 -7.11 -22.49 10.65
CA ALA A 50 -6.91 -21.24 11.38
C ALA A 50 -6.24 -21.45 12.75
N ALA A 51 -6.58 -22.54 13.46
CA ALA A 51 -5.99 -22.88 14.75
C ALA A 51 -4.50 -23.25 14.65
N ASP A 52 -4.09 -23.92 13.57
CA ASP A 52 -2.68 -24.29 13.33
C ASP A 52 -1.84 -23.05 13.04
N ILE A 53 -2.39 -22.13 12.24
CA ILE A 53 -1.75 -20.83 11.93
C ILE A 53 -1.64 -19.96 13.19
N GLU A 54 -2.70 -19.89 14.01
CA GLU A 54 -2.68 -19.16 15.29
C GLU A 54 -1.65 -19.76 16.26
N ALA A 55 -1.52 -21.08 16.34
CA ALA A 55 -0.52 -21.73 17.18
C ALA A 55 0.91 -21.35 16.77
N ALA A 56 1.19 -21.27 15.46
CA ALA A 56 2.47 -20.77 14.96
C ALA A 56 2.67 -19.27 15.28
N ASN A 57 1.61 -18.47 15.14
CA ASN A 57 1.65 -17.04 15.47
C ASN A 57 1.87 -16.78 16.96
N ALA A 58 1.30 -17.60 17.83
CA ALA A 58 1.51 -17.48 19.28
C ALA A 58 2.99 -17.62 19.66
N LEU A 59 3.76 -18.47 18.96
CA LEU A 59 5.21 -18.60 19.17
C LEU A 59 5.97 -17.36 18.70
N ASP A 60 5.62 -16.82 17.53
CA ASP A 60 6.20 -15.58 17.00
C ASP A 60 5.89 -14.39 17.91
N MET A 61 4.67 -14.30 18.44
CA MET A 61 4.23 -13.28 19.39
C MET A 61 4.98 -13.34 20.70
N LEU A 62 5.18 -14.56 21.24
CA LEU A 62 5.92 -14.76 22.49
C LEU A 62 7.36 -14.29 22.37
N GLU A 63 8.08 -14.76 21.34
CA GLU A 63 9.47 -14.38 21.09
C GLU A 63 9.61 -12.87 20.83
N SER A 64 8.70 -12.28 20.06
CA SER A 64 8.73 -10.85 19.78
C SER A 64 8.50 -10.00 21.03
N LYS A 65 7.62 -10.45 21.93
CA LYS A 65 7.35 -9.79 23.20
C LYS A 65 8.57 -9.88 24.15
N GLU A 66 9.21 -11.05 24.22
CA GLU A 66 10.44 -11.25 25.01
C GLU A 66 11.57 -10.38 24.49
N ASN A 67 11.65 -10.16 23.17
CA ASN A 67 12.62 -9.26 22.53
C ASN A 67 12.26 -7.78 22.63
N GLY A 68 11.21 -7.41 23.39
CA GLY A 68 10.86 -6.02 23.68
C GLY A 68 10.18 -5.28 22.54
N MET A 69 9.50 -6.00 21.61
CA MET A 69 8.74 -5.37 20.54
C MET A 69 7.64 -4.47 21.11
N ASP A 70 7.49 -3.25 20.54
CA ASP A 70 6.44 -2.31 20.97
C ASP A 70 5.02 -2.82 20.67
N ALA A 71 4.04 -2.31 21.43
CA ALA A 71 2.66 -2.75 21.36
C ALA A 71 2.04 -2.58 19.95
N GLY A 72 2.39 -1.52 19.23
CA GLY A 72 1.88 -1.26 17.88
C GLY A 72 2.41 -2.26 16.86
N LYS A 73 3.67 -2.69 16.99
CA LYS A 73 4.23 -3.75 16.15
C LYS A 73 3.70 -5.12 16.53
N LEU A 74 3.50 -5.40 17.83
CA LEU A 74 2.85 -6.63 18.30
C LEU A 74 1.43 -6.75 17.77
N ASP A 75 0.64 -5.68 17.77
CA ASP A 75 -0.70 -5.70 17.17
C ASP A 75 -0.66 -6.04 15.67
N ARG A 76 0.33 -5.53 14.93
CA ARG A 76 0.51 -5.84 13.50
C ARG A 76 0.94 -7.28 13.26
N LEU A 77 1.69 -7.87 14.19
CA LEU A 77 2.17 -9.25 14.12
C LEU A 77 1.07 -10.26 14.48
N LEU A 78 0.10 -9.87 15.31
CA LEU A 78 -0.98 -10.76 15.74
C LEU A 78 -1.77 -11.30 14.55
N PHE A 79 -1.89 -12.62 14.46
CA PHE A 79 -2.63 -13.32 13.42
C PHE A 79 -3.40 -14.51 14.05
N ASP A 80 -4.35 -14.15 14.92
CA ASP A 80 -5.26 -15.08 15.60
C ASP A 80 -6.32 -15.63 14.63
N THR A 81 -7.14 -16.58 15.10
CA THR A 81 -8.20 -17.20 14.30
C THR A 81 -9.16 -16.18 13.70
N LEU A 82 -9.46 -15.08 14.39
CA LEU A 82 -10.33 -14.01 13.87
C LEU A 82 -9.68 -13.26 12.70
N ARG A 83 -8.39 -12.99 12.80
CA ARG A 83 -7.63 -12.32 11.72
C ARG A 83 -7.37 -13.26 10.55
N VAL A 84 -7.18 -14.54 10.79
CA VAL A 84 -7.12 -15.57 9.72
C VAL A 84 -8.44 -15.64 8.98
N ALA A 85 -9.58 -15.71 9.69
CA ALA A 85 -10.91 -15.70 9.07
C ALA A 85 -11.17 -14.40 8.28
N ALA A 86 -10.72 -13.25 8.77
CA ALA A 86 -10.80 -12.00 8.02
C ALA A 86 -9.95 -12.02 6.74
N ALA A 87 -8.75 -12.61 6.77
CA ALA A 87 -7.91 -12.81 5.61
C ALA A 87 -8.57 -13.77 4.60
N ALA A 88 -9.12 -14.89 5.06
CA ALA A 88 -9.89 -15.82 4.23
C ALA A 88 -11.08 -15.13 3.53
N GLN A 89 -11.79 -14.26 4.26
CA GLN A 89 -12.86 -13.45 3.67
C GLN A 89 -12.32 -12.48 2.62
N GLY A 90 -11.13 -11.91 2.84
CA GLY A 90 -10.41 -11.10 1.84
C GLY A 90 -10.12 -11.90 0.57
N VAL A 91 -9.65 -13.14 0.70
CA VAL A 91 -9.41 -14.05 -0.46
C VAL A 91 -10.71 -14.33 -1.23
N ARG A 92 -11.83 -14.62 -0.52
CA ARG A 92 -13.15 -14.79 -1.14
C ARG A 92 -13.59 -13.54 -1.89
N HIS A 93 -13.33 -12.38 -1.33
CA HIS A 93 -13.62 -11.12 -2.00
C HIS A 93 -12.80 -10.96 -3.28
N VAL A 94 -11.48 -11.23 -3.25
CA VAL A 94 -10.61 -11.21 -4.43
C VAL A 94 -11.12 -12.18 -5.52
N ALA A 95 -11.63 -13.35 -5.14
CA ALA A 95 -12.24 -14.28 -6.09
C ALA A 95 -13.42 -13.67 -6.87
N THR A 96 -14.19 -12.77 -6.26
CA THR A 96 -15.34 -12.10 -6.92
C THR A 96 -14.94 -10.99 -7.88
N LEU A 97 -13.71 -10.49 -7.80
CA LEU A 97 -13.26 -9.38 -8.63
C LEU A 97 -13.09 -9.81 -10.10
N PRO A 98 -13.30 -8.90 -11.07
CA PRO A 98 -13.01 -9.17 -12.47
C PRO A 98 -11.54 -9.56 -12.68
N ASP A 99 -11.30 -10.59 -13.50
CA ASP A 99 -9.95 -10.97 -13.90
C ASP A 99 -9.41 -9.95 -14.92
N PRO A 100 -8.28 -9.28 -14.64
CA PRO A 100 -7.73 -8.29 -15.56
C PRO A 100 -6.99 -8.94 -16.76
N VAL A 101 -6.61 -10.22 -16.67
CA VAL A 101 -5.83 -10.88 -17.71
C VAL A 101 -6.68 -11.09 -18.97
N GLY A 102 -6.18 -10.63 -20.11
CA GLY A 102 -6.90 -10.68 -21.38
C GLY A 102 -7.74 -9.44 -21.67
N GLU A 103 -7.90 -8.50 -20.72
CA GLU A 103 -8.60 -7.22 -20.97
C GLU A 103 -7.93 -6.46 -22.11
N ILE A 104 -8.73 -6.05 -23.11
CA ILE A 104 -8.26 -5.20 -24.21
C ILE A 104 -8.28 -3.75 -23.75
N VAL A 105 -7.12 -3.16 -23.56
CA VAL A 105 -6.99 -1.75 -23.12
C VAL A 105 -7.33 -0.79 -24.26
N ARG A 106 -6.88 -1.12 -25.49
CA ARG A 106 -7.17 -0.41 -26.72
C ARG A 106 -6.90 -1.27 -27.96
N GLY A 107 -7.53 -0.93 -29.06
CA GLY A 107 -7.28 -1.56 -30.35
C GLY A 107 -7.68 -0.67 -31.52
N TYR A 108 -7.01 -0.83 -32.66
CA TYR A 108 -7.32 -0.10 -33.89
C TYR A 108 -6.78 -0.83 -35.12
N ASN A 109 -7.26 -0.44 -36.31
CA ASN A 109 -6.78 -0.94 -37.58
C ASN A 109 -5.82 0.07 -38.21
N LEU A 110 -4.70 -0.40 -38.72
CA LEU A 110 -3.81 0.41 -39.55
C LEU A 110 -4.38 0.57 -40.96
N PRO A 111 -3.97 1.61 -41.71
CA PRO A 111 -4.42 1.82 -43.09
C PRO A 111 -4.17 0.63 -44.04
N ASN A 112 -3.14 -0.19 -43.74
CA ASN A 112 -2.84 -1.39 -44.50
C ASN A 112 -3.65 -2.64 -44.11
N GLY A 113 -4.64 -2.48 -43.19
CA GLY A 113 -5.50 -3.57 -42.72
C GLY A 113 -4.93 -4.41 -41.56
N LEU A 114 -3.72 -4.12 -41.04
CA LEU A 114 -3.20 -4.78 -39.84
C LEU A 114 -4.03 -4.34 -38.62
N ARG A 115 -4.62 -5.28 -37.90
CA ARG A 115 -5.39 -5.03 -36.68
C ARG A 115 -4.47 -5.15 -35.46
N LEU A 116 -4.35 -4.11 -34.68
CA LEU A 116 -3.57 -4.07 -33.44
C LEU A 116 -4.50 -4.07 -32.22
N THR A 117 -4.16 -4.87 -31.21
CA THR A 117 -4.79 -4.84 -29.89
C THR A 117 -3.72 -4.77 -28.81
N GLN A 118 -3.94 -3.94 -27.81
CA GLN A 118 -3.12 -3.90 -26.59
C GLN A 118 -3.89 -4.62 -25.47
N THR A 119 -3.34 -5.73 -25.00
CA THR A 119 -4.03 -6.66 -24.08
C THR A 119 -3.25 -6.75 -22.78
N ARG A 120 -3.96 -6.79 -21.64
CA ARG A 120 -3.34 -7.01 -20.33
C ARG A 120 -2.83 -8.44 -20.20
N VAL A 121 -1.65 -8.56 -19.61
CA VAL A 121 -0.99 -9.83 -19.29
C VAL A 121 -0.39 -9.74 -17.89
N PRO A 122 -0.19 -10.88 -17.18
CA PRO A 122 0.53 -10.86 -15.92
C PRO A 122 1.91 -10.21 -16.06
N VAL A 123 2.42 -9.63 -14.97
CA VAL A 123 3.80 -9.15 -14.90
C VAL A 123 4.78 -10.33 -14.96
N GLY A 124 4.49 -11.39 -14.19
CA GLY A 124 5.33 -12.57 -14.08
C GLY A 124 5.58 -12.99 -12.63
N VAL A 125 6.83 -12.93 -12.17
CA VAL A 125 7.23 -13.19 -10.79
C VAL A 125 7.27 -11.88 -10.02
N ILE A 126 6.36 -11.73 -9.04
CA ILE A 126 6.33 -10.57 -8.14
C ILE A 126 7.04 -10.94 -6.84
N GLY A 127 8.14 -10.26 -6.57
CA GLY A 127 8.84 -10.36 -5.30
C GLY A 127 8.25 -9.36 -4.28
N MET A 128 7.91 -9.84 -3.08
CA MET A 128 7.39 -9.00 -2.00
C MET A 128 8.33 -9.03 -0.80
N ILE A 129 8.86 -7.87 -0.40
CA ILE A 129 9.70 -7.75 0.81
C ILE A 129 8.89 -6.92 1.83
N TYR A 130 8.51 -7.54 2.96
CA TYR A 130 7.62 -6.91 3.93
C TYR A 130 8.05 -7.17 5.37
N GLU A 131 7.62 -6.27 6.27
CA GLU A 131 7.85 -6.41 7.70
C GLU A 131 6.84 -7.37 8.35
N ALA A 132 6.90 -7.52 9.67
CA ALA A 132 6.08 -8.40 10.48
C ALA A 132 4.56 -8.11 10.36
N ARG A 133 3.95 -8.60 9.28
CA ARG A 133 2.52 -8.49 8.95
C ARG A 133 2.07 -9.79 8.29
N PRO A 134 1.73 -10.84 9.04
CA PRO A 134 1.40 -12.16 8.48
C PRO A 134 0.27 -12.15 7.45
N ASN A 135 -0.72 -11.26 7.60
CA ASN A 135 -1.81 -11.11 6.64
C ASN A 135 -1.31 -10.79 5.22
N VAL A 136 -0.17 -10.11 5.08
CA VAL A 136 0.40 -9.75 3.76
C VAL A 136 0.73 -11.00 2.95
N THR A 137 1.13 -12.10 3.58
CA THR A 137 1.35 -13.39 2.92
C THR A 137 0.10 -13.84 2.16
N VAL A 138 -1.07 -13.80 2.79
CA VAL A 138 -2.35 -14.20 2.20
C VAL A 138 -2.82 -13.18 1.15
N ASP A 139 -2.73 -11.89 1.47
CA ASP A 139 -3.15 -10.81 0.59
C ASP A 139 -2.39 -10.85 -0.74
N VAL A 140 -1.05 -10.93 -0.67
CA VAL A 140 -0.19 -10.97 -1.87
C VAL A 140 -0.38 -12.27 -2.65
N ALA A 141 -0.48 -13.42 -1.98
CA ALA A 141 -0.73 -14.69 -2.63
C ALA A 141 -2.03 -14.64 -3.44
N SER A 142 -3.13 -14.18 -2.83
CA SER A 142 -4.44 -14.11 -3.49
C SER A 142 -4.46 -13.16 -4.68
N LEU A 143 -3.86 -11.97 -4.55
CA LEU A 143 -3.76 -10.97 -5.61
C LEU A 143 -2.89 -11.46 -6.78
N CYS A 144 -1.73 -12.07 -6.48
CA CYS A 144 -0.85 -12.67 -7.49
C CYS A 144 -1.56 -13.78 -8.25
N LEU A 145 -2.17 -14.74 -7.56
CA LEU A 145 -2.89 -15.85 -8.18
C LEU A 145 -4.05 -15.36 -9.06
N LYS A 146 -4.84 -14.39 -8.59
CA LYS A 146 -5.94 -13.81 -9.37
C LYS A 146 -5.45 -13.11 -10.63
N SER A 147 -4.38 -12.35 -10.53
CA SER A 147 -3.79 -11.60 -11.66
C SER A 147 -2.87 -12.44 -12.55
N GLY A 148 -2.76 -13.76 -12.28
CA GLY A 148 -1.96 -14.70 -13.07
C GLY A 148 -0.46 -14.62 -12.84
N ASN A 149 -0.01 -14.04 -11.72
CA ASN A 149 1.38 -13.92 -11.32
C ASN A 149 1.79 -15.00 -10.32
N ALA A 150 3.09 -15.25 -10.21
CA ALA A 150 3.69 -15.95 -9.09
C ALA A 150 4.15 -14.96 -8.02
N ALA A 151 4.16 -15.39 -6.75
CA ALA A 151 4.62 -14.62 -5.61
C ALA A 151 5.88 -15.24 -4.98
N LEU A 152 6.96 -14.47 -4.90
CA LEU A 152 8.15 -14.82 -4.12
C LEU A 152 8.22 -13.88 -2.92
N LEU A 153 8.07 -14.43 -1.71
CA LEU A 153 7.81 -13.68 -0.49
C LEU A 153 9.04 -13.63 0.41
N ARG A 154 9.28 -12.49 1.05
CA ARG A 154 10.25 -12.33 2.12
C ARG A 154 9.61 -11.50 3.23
N GLY A 155 9.08 -12.18 4.23
CA GLY A 155 8.52 -11.57 5.43
C GLY A 155 9.55 -11.20 6.48
N GLY A 156 9.16 -10.42 7.47
CA GLY A 156 10.01 -10.12 8.62
C GLY A 156 10.25 -11.37 9.49
N HIS A 157 11.46 -11.50 10.05
CA HIS A 157 11.82 -12.64 10.91
C HIS A 157 10.82 -12.88 12.05
N ALA A 158 10.23 -11.82 12.58
CA ALA A 158 9.23 -11.92 13.65
C ALA A 158 7.94 -12.68 13.27
N ALA A 159 7.69 -12.91 11.97
CA ALA A 159 6.50 -13.63 11.47
C ALA A 159 6.85 -14.94 10.74
N GLU A 160 8.08 -15.43 10.87
CA GLU A 160 8.61 -16.53 10.06
C GLU A 160 7.83 -17.81 10.23
N ARG A 161 7.47 -18.20 11.47
CA ARG A 161 6.68 -19.40 11.74
C ARG A 161 5.25 -19.26 11.21
N THR A 162 4.65 -18.10 11.40
CA THR A 162 3.31 -17.80 10.91
C THR A 162 3.24 -17.85 9.39
N ASN A 163 4.22 -17.25 8.70
CA ASN A 163 4.31 -17.27 7.23
C ASN A 163 4.49 -18.71 6.74
N ALA A 164 5.39 -19.50 7.35
CA ALA A 164 5.62 -20.89 6.98
C ALA A 164 4.35 -21.74 7.17
N ALA A 165 3.62 -21.60 8.30
CA ALA A 165 2.36 -22.26 8.54
C ALA A 165 1.31 -21.89 7.49
N THR A 166 1.17 -20.60 7.16
CA THR A 166 0.24 -20.12 6.12
C THR A 166 0.56 -20.75 4.75
N LEU A 167 1.84 -20.76 4.36
CA LEU A 167 2.25 -21.34 3.07
C LEU A 167 2.05 -22.88 3.04
N SER A 168 2.23 -23.56 4.16
CA SER A 168 1.98 -24.99 4.26
C SER A 168 0.50 -25.37 4.07
N VAL A 169 -0.42 -24.43 4.33
CA VAL A 169 -1.87 -24.57 4.03
C VAL A 169 -2.15 -24.29 2.55
N ILE A 170 -1.50 -23.29 1.95
CA ILE A 170 -1.76 -22.89 0.55
C ILE A 170 -1.20 -23.92 -0.44
N ALA A 171 -0.01 -24.47 -0.22
CA ALA A 171 0.70 -25.34 -1.17
C ALA A 171 -0.10 -26.62 -1.58
N PRO A 172 -0.70 -27.40 -0.65
CA PRO A 172 -1.52 -28.56 -1.02
C PRO A 172 -2.77 -28.20 -1.83
N VAL A 173 -3.35 -27.00 -1.59
CA VAL A 173 -4.52 -26.53 -2.34
C VAL A 173 -4.15 -26.24 -3.79
N LEU A 174 -2.96 -25.63 -4.02
CA LEU A 174 -2.44 -25.40 -5.38
C LEU A 174 -2.30 -26.74 -6.13
N GLU A 175 -1.68 -27.75 -5.51
CA GLU A 175 -1.52 -29.09 -6.08
C GLU A 175 -2.85 -29.77 -6.41
N ALA A 176 -3.80 -29.72 -5.47
CA ALA A 176 -5.14 -30.32 -5.65
C ALA A 176 -5.91 -29.70 -6.82
N HIS A 177 -5.65 -28.41 -7.15
CA HIS A 177 -6.23 -27.71 -8.30
C HIS A 177 -5.35 -27.79 -9.54
N GLY A 178 -4.30 -28.60 -9.52
CA GLY A 178 -3.42 -28.88 -10.65
C GLY A 178 -2.44 -27.73 -10.95
N PHE A 179 -2.17 -26.86 -10.00
CA PHE A 179 -1.14 -25.84 -10.09
C PHE A 179 0.11 -26.24 -9.29
N ASP A 180 1.26 -25.72 -9.71
CA ASP A 180 2.52 -25.98 -9.02
C ASP A 180 2.61 -25.11 -7.74
N PRO A 181 2.93 -25.69 -6.57
CA PRO A 181 3.16 -24.94 -5.33
C PRO A 181 4.22 -23.82 -5.45
N ALA A 182 5.11 -23.92 -6.41
CA ALA A 182 6.10 -22.88 -6.72
C ALA A 182 5.48 -21.53 -7.12
N LEU A 183 4.16 -21.46 -7.34
CA LEU A 183 3.44 -20.21 -7.55
C LEU A 183 3.49 -19.26 -6.35
N VAL A 184 3.59 -19.80 -5.12
CA VAL A 184 3.66 -19.00 -3.90
C VAL A 184 4.75 -19.57 -3.00
N GLN A 185 5.88 -18.92 -2.94
CA GLN A 185 7.07 -19.36 -2.19
C GLN A 185 7.57 -18.27 -1.24
N SER A 186 8.30 -18.68 -0.20
CA SER A 186 9.06 -17.77 0.68
C SER A 186 10.55 -18.04 0.63
N VAL A 187 11.33 -16.98 0.85
CA VAL A 187 12.78 -17.03 1.09
C VAL A 187 13.14 -16.65 2.54
N ASP A 188 12.18 -16.73 3.46
CA ASP A 188 12.35 -16.34 4.86
C ASP A 188 13.49 -17.12 5.55
N GLN A 189 13.70 -18.39 5.17
CA GLN A 189 14.77 -19.24 5.67
C GLN A 189 16.19 -18.67 5.42
N TYR A 190 16.35 -17.74 4.49
CA TYR A 190 17.63 -17.07 4.20
C TYR A 190 17.77 -15.72 4.92
N GLY A 191 16.82 -15.33 5.75
CA GLY A 191 16.85 -14.10 6.52
C GLY A 191 17.10 -12.84 5.67
N ARG A 192 17.98 -11.96 6.12
CA ARG A 192 18.34 -10.74 5.39
C ARG A 192 19.05 -11.02 4.07
N ALA A 193 19.88 -12.07 4.03
CA ALA A 193 20.55 -12.48 2.79
C ALA A 193 19.55 -12.84 1.70
N GLY A 194 18.39 -13.44 2.03
CA GLY A 194 17.29 -13.71 1.11
C GLY A 194 16.70 -12.42 0.50
N ALA A 195 16.50 -11.37 1.33
CA ALA A 195 16.04 -10.07 0.83
C ALA A 195 17.06 -9.43 -0.12
N THR A 196 18.35 -9.49 0.23
CA THR A 196 19.43 -8.99 -0.62
C THR A 196 19.51 -9.77 -1.93
N ALA A 197 19.38 -11.11 -1.88
CA ALA A 197 19.33 -11.95 -3.07
C ALA A 197 18.17 -11.56 -4.00
N MET A 198 16.96 -11.34 -3.46
CA MET A 198 15.82 -10.89 -4.26
C MET A 198 16.10 -9.55 -4.94
N MET A 199 16.72 -8.59 -4.25
CA MET A 199 17.08 -7.29 -4.83
C MET A 199 18.11 -7.41 -5.96
N GLU A 200 19.00 -8.41 -5.89
CA GLU A 200 20.03 -8.69 -6.89
C GLU A 200 19.54 -9.56 -8.07
N ALA A 201 18.41 -10.27 -7.91
CA ALA A 201 17.91 -11.32 -8.83
C ALA A 201 17.27 -10.76 -10.11
N ARG A 202 17.92 -9.77 -10.76
CA ARG A 202 17.46 -9.21 -12.02
C ARG A 202 17.46 -10.27 -13.13
N GLY A 203 16.33 -10.39 -13.84
CA GLY A 203 16.12 -11.40 -14.87
C GLY A 203 15.47 -12.69 -14.37
N HIS A 204 15.38 -12.88 -13.06
CA HIS A 204 14.66 -13.98 -12.38
C HIS A 204 13.36 -13.49 -11.72
N ILE A 205 13.39 -12.29 -11.18
CA ILE A 205 12.22 -11.59 -10.60
C ILE A 205 11.89 -10.41 -11.51
N ASP A 206 10.61 -10.24 -11.86
CA ASP A 206 10.16 -9.20 -12.78
C ASP A 206 9.97 -7.85 -12.09
N VAL A 207 9.46 -7.86 -10.87
CA VAL A 207 9.23 -6.66 -10.07
C VAL A 207 9.31 -6.95 -8.58
N LEU A 208 9.86 -6.02 -7.80
CA LEU A 208 9.83 -6.03 -6.34
C LEU A 208 8.85 -4.98 -5.80
N VAL A 209 8.13 -5.35 -4.74
CA VAL A 209 7.24 -4.43 -4.02
C VAL A 209 7.64 -4.47 -2.53
N PRO A 210 8.27 -3.41 -2.00
CA PRO A 210 8.52 -3.32 -0.57
C PRO A 210 7.26 -2.89 0.18
N ARG A 211 7.02 -3.45 1.39
CA ARG A 211 5.92 -3.05 2.29
C ARG A 211 6.37 -3.00 3.75
N GLY A 212 6.55 -1.81 4.27
CA GLY A 212 7.03 -1.60 5.64
C GLY A 212 7.25 -0.14 5.95
N GLY A 213 8.10 0.14 6.94
CA GLY A 213 8.51 1.51 7.26
C GLY A 213 9.39 2.12 6.18
N ALA A 214 9.53 3.45 6.22
CA ALA A 214 10.30 4.22 5.24
C ALA A 214 11.74 3.69 5.05
N GLY A 215 12.37 3.22 6.13
CA GLY A 215 13.73 2.65 6.07
C GLY A 215 13.83 1.41 5.19
N LEU A 216 12.87 0.47 5.29
CA LEU A 216 12.83 -0.72 4.43
C LEU A 216 12.59 -0.33 2.98
N ILE A 217 11.60 0.52 2.73
CA ILE A 217 11.22 0.96 1.38
C ILE A 217 12.43 1.61 0.70
N GLN A 218 13.08 2.56 1.37
CA GLN A 218 14.26 3.24 0.84
C GLN A 218 15.46 2.30 0.63
N ALA A 219 15.64 1.32 1.50
CA ALA A 219 16.70 0.33 1.34
C ALA A 219 16.47 -0.52 0.07
N VAL A 220 15.24 -0.97 -0.18
CA VAL A 220 14.90 -1.74 -1.39
C VAL A 220 15.04 -0.86 -2.63
N VAL A 221 14.49 0.35 -2.63
CA VAL A 221 14.53 1.28 -3.77
C VAL A 221 15.96 1.61 -4.17
N ARG A 222 16.86 1.86 -3.20
CA ARG A 222 18.25 2.25 -3.46
C ARG A 222 19.14 1.09 -3.90
N ASN A 223 18.89 -0.12 -3.40
CA ASN A 223 19.81 -1.24 -3.58
C ASN A 223 19.33 -2.27 -4.61
N SER A 224 18.08 -2.22 -5.05
CA SER A 224 17.55 -3.21 -5.97
C SER A 224 18.05 -3.00 -7.41
N LYS A 225 18.47 -4.11 -8.04
CA LYS A 225 18.70 -4.21 -9.49
C LYS A 225 17.45 -4.66 -10.25
N VAL A 226 16.49 -5.25 -9.53
CA VAL A 226 15.16 -5.58 -10.05
C VAL A 226 14.30 -4.30 -10.04
N PRO A 227 13.43 -4.07 -11.04
CA PRO A 227 12.48 -2.97 -11.00
C PRO A 227 11.66 -2.98 -9.70
N VAL A 228 11.45 -1.80 -9.09
CA VAL A 228 10.70 -1.66 -7.83
C VAL A 228 9.45 -0.84 -8.07
N ILE A 229 8.31 -1.31 -7.56
CA ILE A 229 7.13 -0.47 -7.36
C ILE A 229 7.17 0.01 -5.92
N GLU A 230 7.53 1.27 -5.74
CA GLU A 230 7.66 1.89 -4.44
C GLU A 230 6.28 2.17 -3.84
N THR A 231 6.03 1.67 -2.63
CA THR A 231 4.90 2.11 -1.81
C THR A 231 5.36 3.27 -0.93
N GLY A 232 4.59 4.37 -0.90
CA GLY A 232 5.03 5.59 -0.23
C GLY A 232 4.68 5.63 1.26
N ALA A 233 5.50 6.36 2.04
CA ALA A 233 5.08 6.92 3.32
C ALA A 233 4.07 8.05 3.06
N GLY A 234 3.19 8.33 4.00
CA GLY A 234 2.12 9.31 3.84
C GLY A 234 2.29 10.55 4.72
N ASN A 235 3.11 11.53 4.33
CA ASN A 235 3.05 12.85 4.97
C ASN A 235 1.90 13.67 4.37
N VAL A 236 0.69 13.31 4.77
CA VAL A 236 -0.58 13.75 4.17
C VAL A 236 -1.03 15.10 4.71
N HIS A 237 -1.39 16.02 3.82
CA HIS A 237 -1.86 17.37 4.18
C HIS A 237 -3.34 17.54 3.89
N ILE A 238 -4.02 18.30 4.73
CA ILE A 238 -5.35 18.86 4.46
C ILE A 238 -5.24 20.38 4.49
N TYR A 239 -5.69 21.03 3.45
CA TYR A 239 -5.78 22.48 3.35
C TYR A 239 -7.21 22.97 3.49
N ILE A 240 -7.44 23.89 4.42
CA ILE A 240 -8.72 24.59 4.62
C ILE A 240 -8.61 25.93 3.94
N ASP A 241 -9.32 26.08 2.84
CA ASP A 241 -9.37 27.31 2.06
C ASP A 241 -10.24 28.39 2.74
N ARG A 242 -10.02 29.65 2.40
CA ARG A 242 -10.86 30.77 2.88
C ARG A 242 -12.36 30.60 2.55
N SER A 243 -12.67 29.85 1.49
CA SER A 243 -14.05 29.60 1.06
C SER A 243 -14.65 28.33 1.70
N ALA A 244 -13.93 27.66 2.60
CA ALA A 244 -14.35 26.38 3.15
C ALA A 244 -15.65 26.48 3.94
N ASP A 245 -16.52 25.48 3.77
CA ASP A 245 -17.60 25.20 4.72
C ASP A 245 -17.02 24.57 5.99
N LEU A 246 -16.83 25.39 7.03
CA LEU A 246 -16.17 24.98 8.26
C LEU A 246 -16.93 23.87 8.99
N VAL A 247 -18.26 23.78 8.83
CA VAL A 247 -19.07 22.71 9.42
C VAL A 247 -18.76 21.37 8.80
N LYS A 248 -18.51 21.32 7.49
CA LYS A 248 -18.05 20.11 6.78
C LYS A 248 -16.59 19.79 7.08
N ALA A 249 -15.74 20.82 7.25
CA ALA A 249 -14.31 20.65 7.45
C ALA A 249 -13.99 19.87 8.75
N ILE A 250 -14.68 20.15 9.85
CA ILE A 250 -14.43 19.52 11.16
C ILE A 250 -14.51 18.00 11.11
N PRO A 251 -15.62 17.35 10.68
CA PRO A 251 -15.70 15.89 10.64
C PRO A 251 -14.72 15.29 9.63
N ILE A 252 -14.38 15.97 8.53
CA ILE A 252 -13.41 15.51 7.54
C ILE A 252 -12.01 15.42 8.17
N VAL A 253 -11.53 16.48 8.81
CA VAL A 253 -10.22 16.52 9.45
C VAL A 253 -10.15 15.52 10.61
N LEU A 254 -11.18 15.50 11.47
CA LEU A 254 -11.24 14.56 12.58
C LEU A 254 -11.18 13.11 12.10
N ASN A 255 -12.00 12.73 11.12
CA ASN A 255 -11.97 11.39 10.53
C ASN A 255 -10.62 11.07 9.89
N ALA A 256 -10.06 12.00 9.12
CA ALA A 256 -8.79 11.82 8.44
C ALA A 256 -7.63 11.55 9.43
N LYS A 257 -7.66 12.14 10.63
CA LYS A 257 -6.62 11.91 11.65
C LYS A 257 -6.92 10.72 12.55
N THR A 258 -8.16 10.53 12.99
CA THR A 258 -8.45 9.68 14.16
C THR A 258 -9.06 8.32 13.84
N GLN A 259 -9.61 8.12 12.63
CA GLN A 259 -10.25 6.85 12.26
C GLN A 259 -9.26 5.67 12.31
N ARG A 260 -8.01 5.89 11.88
CA ARG A 260 -6.90 4.94 12.03
C ARG A 260 -5.57 5.68 11.82
N VAL A 261 -4.79 5.86 12.88
CA VAL A 261 -3.57 6.70 12.86
C VAL A 261 -2.35 6.04 12.22
N GLY A 262 -2.22 4.72 12.32
CA GLY A 262 -1.02 3.99 11.88
C GLY A 262 -1.01 3.59 10.41
N VAL A 263 -1.61 4.41 9.52
CA VAL A 263 -1.71 4.15 8.08
C VAL A 263 -1.30 5.37 7.27
N CYS A 264 -0.75 5.13 6.08
CA CYS A 264 -0.14 6.14 5.21
C CYS A 264 -1.10 7.20 4.63
N ASN A 265 -2.41 7.00 4.71
CA ASN A 265 -3.43 7.96 4.25
C ASN A 265 -4.09 8.73 5.41
N ALA A 266 -3.62 8.55 6.66
CA ALA A 266 -4.03 9.38 7.78
C ALA A 266 -3.44 10.79 7.64
N ALA A 267 -4.24 11.82 7.99
CA ALA A 267 -3.74 13.21 7.91
C ALA A 267 -2.63 13.44 8.95
N GLU A 268 -1.55 14.06 8.50
CA GLU A 268 -0.39 14.40 9.33
C GLU A 268 -0.24 15.91 9.52
N LYS A 269 -0.68 16.70 8.54
CA LYS A 269 -0.61 18.16 8.54
C LYS A 269 -1.96 18.78 8.21
N LEU A 270 -2.26 19.88 8.89
CA LEU A 270 -3.42 20.73 8.67
C LEU A 270 -2.95 22.15 8.36
N LEU A 271 -3.18 22.59 7.13
CA LEU A 271 -2.92 23.96 6.70
C LEU A 271 -4.24 24.73 6.69
N VAL A 272 -4.26 25.93 7.26
CA VAL A 272 -5.48 26.73 7.37
C VAL A 272 -5.22 28.13 6.82
N HIS A 273 -6.10 28.58 5.91
CA HIS A 273 -6.02 29.94 5.38
C HIS A 273 -6.22 30.97 6.51
N GLU A 274 -5.42 32.03 6.52
CA GLU A 274 -5.42 33.04 7.58
C GLU A 274 -6.81 33.68 7.82
N ASP A 275 -7.60 33.89 6.76
CA ASP A 275 -8.93 34.50 6.85
C ASP A 275 -9.94 33.67 7.68
N VAL A 276 -9.75 32.36 7.81
CA VAL A 276 -10.65 31.46 8.55
C VAL A 276 -9.98 30.88 9.79
N ALA A 277 -8.69 31.10 9.98
CA ALA A 277 -7.92 30.47 11.05
C ALA A 277 -8.44 30.79 12.45
N ALA A 278 -8.76 32.05 12.72
CA ALA A 278 -9.27 32.50 14.03
C ALA A 278 -10.61 31.86 14.41
N GLU A 279 -11.46 31.54 13.43
CA GLU A 279 -12.75 30.89 13.64
C GLU A 279 -12.60 29.37 13.68
N PHE A 280 -11.83 28.78 12.77
CA PHE A 280 -11.75 27.34 12.56
C PHE A 280 -10.85 26.62 13.57
N LEU A 281 -9.67 27.18 13.86
CA LEU A 281 -8.68 26.52 14.71
C LEU A 281 -9.19 26.17 16.11
N PRO A 282 -9.90 27.05 16.84
CA PRO A 282 -10.45 26.67 18.15
C PRO A 282 -11.45 25.51 18.08
N GLN A 283 -12.28 25.46 17.04
CA GLN A 283 -13.29 24.43 16.88
C GLN A 283 -12.69 23.06 16.57
N ILE A 284 -11.76 23.02 15.61
CA ILE A 284 -11.10 21.75 15.25
C ILE A 284 -10.16 21.25 16.35
N ALA A 285 -9.43 22.15 17.02
CA ALA A 285 -8.57 21.79 18.13
C ALA A 285 -9.36 21.21 19.31
N ALA A 286 -10.54 21.74 19.64
CA ALA A 286 -11.41 21.16 20.65
C ALA A 286 -11.84 19.72 20.28
N ALA A 287 -12.18 19.47 19.02
CA ALA A 287 -12.56 18.13 18.55
C ALA A 287 -11.35 17.15 18.55
N LEU A 288 -10.17 17.61 18.13
CA LEU A 288 -8.94 16.81 18.14
C LEU A 288 -8.47 16.50 19.57
N THR A 289 -8.61 17.45 20.50
CA THR A 289 -8.28 17.26 21.92
C THR A 289 -9.17 16.18 22.56
N GLN A 290 -10.47 16.16 22.25
CA GLN A 290 -11.38 15.09 22.71
C GLN A 290 -10.97 13.70 22.20
N ALA A 291 -10.26 13.64 21.07
CA ALA A 291 -9.69 12.42 20.50
C ALA A 291 -8.23 12.17 20.94
N ASN A 292 -7.71 12.91 21.92
CA ASN A 292 -6.34 12.82 22.45
C ASN A 292 -5.24 13.09 21.39
N VAL A 293 -5.49 13.98 20.45
CA VAL A 293 -4.48 14.37 19.44
C VAL A 293 -3.61 15.50 19.97
N VAL A 294 -2.30 15.28 19.99
CA VAL A 294 -1.29 16.31 20.32
C VAL A 294 -1.08 17.20 19.10
N LEU A 295 -1.06 18.51 19.31
CA LEU A 295 -0.90 19.49 18.24
C LEU A 295 0.51 20.11 18.23
N GLN A 296 1.14 20.14 17.05
CA GLN A 296 2.40 20.83 16.78
C GLN A 296 2.06 22.03 15.92
N ALA A 297 2.08 23.21 16.49
CA ALA A 297 1.58 24.43 15.84
C ALA A 297 2.71 25.38 15.43
N ASP A 298 2.59 25.99 14.24
CA ASP A 298 3.41 27.15 13.91
C ASP A 298 3.06 28.32 14.83
N GLU A 299 3.87 29.38 14.82
CA GLU A 299 3.72 30.51 15.75
C GLU A 299 2.31 31.12 15.70
N THR A 300 1.76 31.35 14.50
CA THR A 300 0.43 31.95 14.33
C THR A 300 -0.69 31.02 14.84
N SER A 301 -0.62 29.73 14.54
CA SER A 301 -1.57 28.75 15.04
C SER A 301 -1.47 28.61 16.57
N TYR A 302 -0.24 28.64 17.09
CA TYR A 302 0.02 28.54 18.52
C TYR A 302 -0.66 29.68 19.28
N ASP A 303 -0.43 30.92 18.87
CA ASP A 303 -1.04 32.11 19.51
C ASP A 303 -2.58 32.06 19.52
N ILE A 304 -3.19 31.63 18.40
CA ILE A 304 -4.65 31.49 18.31
C ILE A 304 -5.15 30.42 19.27
N LEU A 305 -4.47 29.28 19.33
CA LEU A 305 -4.90 28.11 20.14
C LEU A 305 -4.64 28.33 21.63
N GLU A 306 -3.52 28.94 22.01
CA GLU A 306 -3.24 29.32 23.39
C GLU A 306 -4.30 30.31 23.92
N GLY A 307 -4.66 31.29 23.10
CA GLY A 307 -5.70 32.27 23.42
C GLY A 307 -7.11 31.67 23.52
N ALA A 308 -7.37 30.52 22.93
CA ALA A 308 -8.67 29.85 22.93
C ALA A 308 -8.97 29.09 24.25
N ALA A 309 -7.98 28.88 25.12
CA ALA A 309 -8.09 28.25 26.43
C ALA A 309 -8.88 26.92 26.43
N ILE A 310 -8.55 26.02 25.50
CA ILE A 310 -9.22 24.71 25.35
C ILE A 310 -8.74 23.77 26.45
N GLU A 311 -9.66 23.24 27.25
CA GLU A 311 -9.36 22.31 28.35
C GLU A 311 -8.77 20.98 27.81
N GLY A 312 -7.62 20.58 28.37
CA GLY A 312 -6.95 19.32 28.00
C GLY A 312 -6.15 19.37 26.70
N LEU A 313 -6.02 20.53 26.06
CA LEU A 313 -5.22 20.69 24.84
C LEU A 313 -3.73 20.44 25.10
N GLU A 314 -3.15 19.46 24.43
CA GLU A 314 -1.70 19.28 24.35
C GLU A 314 -1.15 20.03 23.14
N LEU A 315 -0.60 21.21 23.38
CA LEU A 315 -0.11 22.14 22.35
C LEU A 315 1.40 22.36 22.48
N ASN A 316 2.13 22.20 21.40
CA ASN A 316 3.56 22.44 21.31
C ASN A 316 3.89 23.32 20.09
N HIS A 317 5.02 24.01 20.14
CA HIS A 317 5.56 24.66 18.96
C HIS A 317 6.08 23.62 17.97
N ALA A 318 5.72 23.76 16.69
CA ALA A 318 6.28 22.94 15.62
C ALA A 318 7.73 23.35 15.34
N THR A 319 8.54 22.36 14.99
CA THR A 319 9.89 22.54 14.45
C THR A 319 9.88 22.31 12.92
N GLU A 320 10.96 22.67 12.23
CA GLU A 320 11.07 22.39 10.79
C GLU A 320 10.96 20.88 10.48
N GLU A 321 11.46 20.02 11.36
CA GLU A 321 11.36 18.57 11.21
C GLU A 321 9.92 18.06 11.27
N ASP A 322 9.05 18.74 12.01
CA ASP A 322 7.63 18.37 12.13
C ASP A 322 6.91 18.43 10.77
N TRP A 323 7.35 19.30 9.84
CA TRP A 323 6.71 19.42 8.52
C TRP A 323 7.02 18.24 7.60
N ASP A 324 8.14 17.55 7.79
CA ASP A 324 8.57 16.39 7.00
C ASP A 324 8.25 15.04 7.67
N THR A 325 7.78 15.07 8.93
CA THR A 325 7.59 13.86 9.75
C THR A 325 6.22 13.23 9.53
N GLU A 326 6.17 11.96 9.10
CA GLU A 326 4.99 11.10 9.21
C GLU A 326 4.91 10.56 10.63
N TYR A 327 4.03 11.09 11.47
CA TYR A 327 3.95 10.74 12.90
C TYR A 327 3.42 9.32 13.15
N LEU A 328 2.46 8.86 12.36
CA LEU A 328 1.75 7.58 12.56
C LEU A 328 1.17 7.42 13.98
N ALA A 329 0.78 8.52 14.60
CA ALA A 329 0.32 8.64 15.98
C ALA A 329 -0.81 9.68 16.08
N LEU A 330 -1.45 9.78 17.23
CA LEU A 330 -2.39 10.86 17.57
C LEU A 330 -1.61 12.18 17.76
N LYS A 331 -0.99 12.65 16.68
CA LYS A 331 -0.21 13.88 16.62
C LYS A 331 -0.42 14.54 15.25
N MET A 332 -0.59 15.86 15.19
CA MET A 332 -0.85 16.59 13.96
C MET A 332 -0.09 17.92 13.94
N GLY A 333 0.58 18.21 12.83
CA GLY A 333 1.15 19.53 12.55
C GLY A 333 0.06 20.48 12.09
N ILE A 334 0.04 21.72 12.62
CA ILE A 334 -0.93 22.74 12.22
C ILE A 334 -0.18 24.02 11.82
N LYS A 335 -0.55 24.61 10.68
CA LYS A 335 0.06 25.82 10.17
C LYS A 335 -0.98 26.75 9.55
N VAL A 336 -0.92 28.03 9.90
CA VAL A 336 -1.65 29.08 9.19
C VAL A 336 -0.86 29.53 7.96
N VAL A 337 -1.54 29.65 6.85
CA VAL A 337 -0.97 30.07 5.57
C VAL A 337 -1.71 31.28 5.02
N PRO A 338 -0.99 32.28 4.43
CA PRO A 338 -1.61 33.53 3.97
C PRO A 338 -2.39 33.39 2.65
N SER A 339 -2.23 32.27 1.94
CA SER A 339 -2.86 32.09 0.62
C SER A 339 -2.89 30.64 0.20
N LEU A 340 -3.76 30.33 -0.78
CA LEU A 340 -3.77 29.03 -1.50
C LEU A 340 -2.38 28.73 -2.10
N GLU A 341 -1.70 29.72 -2.68
CA GLU A 341 -0.38 29.52 -3.26
C GLU A 341 0.64 29.07 -2.21
N SER A 342 0.66 29.70 -1.05
CA SER A 342 1.53 29.31 0.07
C SER A 342 1.23 27.91 0.60
N ALA A 343 -0.05 27.50 0.60
CA ALA A 343 -0.45 26.12 0.94
C ALA A 343 0.10 25.12 -0.08
N ILE A 344 -0.06 25.40 -1.37
CA ILE A 344 0.43 24.55 -2.46
C ILE A 344 1.95 24.43 -2.40
N ASP A 345 2.67 25.53 -2.19
CA ASP A 345 4.12 25.53 -2.11
C ASP A 345 4.60 24.70 -0.89
N HIS A 346 3.97 24.89 0.26
CA HIS A 346 4.26 24.07 1.45
C HIS A 346 4.05 22.58 1.19
N ILE A 347 2.90 22.21 0.63
CA ILE A 347 2.58 20.82 0.31
C ILE A 347 3.61 20.25 -0.69
N ASN A 348 3.93 20.96 -1.75
CA ASN A 348 4.87 20.48 -2.76
C ASN A 348 6.31 20.29 -2.22
N ILE A 349 6.68 21.01 -1.14
CA ILE A 349 7.98 20.86 -0.48
C ILE A 349 7.98 19.65 0.47
N HIS A 350 6.93 19.49 1.28
CA HIS A 350 6.90 18.56 2.43
C HIS A 350 6.12 17.29 2.18
N SER A 351 5.28 17.22 1.13
CA SER A 351 4.52 16.03 0.80
C SER A 351 5.41 14.90 0.30
N THR A 352 5.03 13.69 0.64
CA THR A 352 5.59 12.46 0.06
C THR A 352 4.92 12.07 -1.27
N GLY A 353 3.98 12.88 -1.78
CA GLY A 353 3.25 12.62 -3.01
C GLY A 353 2.19 11.53 -2.90
N HIS A 354 1.73 11.23 -1.68
CA HIS A 354 0.77 10.15 -1.42
C HIS A 354 -0.68 10.62 -1.60
N THR A 355 -1.17 11.44 -0.69
CA THR A 355 -2.57 11.90 -0.66
C THR A 355 -2.64 13.29 -0.06
N GLU A 356 -3.37 14.19 -0.74
CA GLU A 356 -3.63 15.54 -0.24
C GLU A 356 -5.13 15.85 -0.33
N SER A 357 -5.60 16.79 0.49
CA SER A 357 -6.99 17.22 0.46
C SER A 357 -7.13 18.74 0.52
N ILE A 358 -8.07 19.29 -0.22
CA ILE A 358 -8.54 20.67 -0.08
C ILE A 358 -10.00 20.65 0.39
N ILE A 359 -10.33 21.52 1.35
CA ILE A 359 -11.70 21.84 1.74
C ILE A 359 -11.99 23.26 1.28
N ALA A 360 -12.87 23.41 0.31
CA ALA A 360 -13.19 24.67 -0.34
C ALA A 360 -14.56 24.63 -1.03
N GLU A 361 -15.22 25.77 -1.15
CA GLU A 361 -16.44 25.95 -1.97
C GLU A 361 -16.16 26.81 -3.22
N ASP A 362 -14.99 27.47 -3.31
CA ASP A 362 -14.58 28.21 -4.50
C ASP A 362 -14.02 27.25 -5.55
N TYR A 363 -14.72 27.17 -6.69
CA TYR A 363 -14.34 26.32 -7.82
C TYR A 363 -12.94 26.67 -8.36
N ALA A 364 -12.58 27.96 -8.42
CA ALA A 364 -11.27 28.37 -8.92
C ALA A 364 -10.12 27.90 -7.98
N ALA A 365 -10.34 27.97 -6.68
CA ALA A 365 -9.37 27.46 -5.70
C ALA A 365 -9.21 25.93 -5.82
N ILE A 366 -10.31 25.20 -5.99
CA ILE A 366 -10.30 23.74 -6.18
C ILE A 366 -9.54 23.37 -7.47
N GLU A 367 -9.83 24.03 -8.59
CA GLU A 367 -9.16 23.79 -9.87
C GLU A 367 -7.64 24.06 -9.78
N GLU A 368 -7.25 25.19 -9.18
CA GLU A 368 -5.85 25.56 -9.00
C GLU A 368 -5.10 24.55 -8.12
N PHE A 369 -5.71 24.14 -6.98
CA PHE A 369 -5.14 23.15 -6.08
C PHE A 369 -4.96 21.80 -6.79
N THR A 370 -6.02 21.26 -7.38
CA THR A 370 -5.97 19.94 -8.03
C THR A 370 -5.03 19.89 -9.23
N LYS A 371 -4.79 21.01 -9.90
CA LYS A 371 -3.87 21.14 -11.03
C LYS A 371 -2.41 21.22 -10.58
N ARG A 372 -2.14 21.89 -9.46
CA ARG A 372 -0.77 22.17 -8.99
C ARG A 372 -0.24 21.17 -7.97
N ILE A 373 -1.10 20.47 -7.27
CA ILE A 373 -0.69 19.39 -6.35
C ILE A 373 -0.45 18.13 -7.16
N ASP A 374 0.78 17.63 -7.12
CA ASP A 374 1.23 16.44 -7.87
C ASP A 374 1.37 15.21 -6.94
N SER A 375 0.36 14.94 -6.14
CA SER A 375 0.24 13.71 -5.34
C SER A 375 -0.52 12.62 -6.09
N ALA A 376 -0.34 11.36 -5.68
CA ALA A 376 -1.00 10.21 -6.31
C ALA A 376 -2.53 10.31 -6.21
N VAL A 377 -3.02 10.88 -5.11
CA VAL A 377 -4.45 11.15 -4.90
C VAL A 377 -4.64 12.57 -4.38
N VAL A 378 -5.61 13.28 -4.93
CA VAL A 378 -6.07 14.57 -4.45
C VAL A 378 -7.56 14.49 -4.16
N MET A 379 -7.93 14.75 -2.90
CA MET A 379 -9.32 14.77 -2.44
C MET A 379 -9.85 16.21 -2.44
N VAL A 380 -11.12 16.37 -2.78
CA VAL A 380 -11.85 17.64 -2.67
C VAL A 380 -13.04 17.41 -1.75
N ASN A 381 -13.11 18.18 -0.67
CA ASN A 381 -14.18 18.11 0.33
C ASN A 381 -14.43 16.69 0.87
N ALA A 382 -13.36 15.90 1.02
CA ALA A 382 -13.42 14.52 1.49
C ALA A 382 -12.21 14.14 2.35
N SER A 383 -12.41 13.17 3.23
CA SER A 383 -11.35 12.61 4.08
C SER A 383 -10.28 11.90 3.24
N THR A 384 -9.03 12.08 3.61
CA THR A 384 -7.89 11.37 2.99
C THR A 384 -7.95 9.86 3.23
N ARG A 385 -8.72 9.40 4.21
CA ARG A 385 -8.97 7.98 4.52
C ARG A 385 -9.67 7.22 3.39
N PHE A 386 -10.27 7.90 2.42
CA PHE A 386 -10.81 7.27 1.23
C PHE A 386 -9.75 6.73 0.27
N THR A 387 -8.48 7.16 0.39
CA THR A 387 -7.37 6.64 -0.43
C THR A 387 -7.03 5.20 -0.01
N ASP A 388 -7.82 4.27 -0.47
CA ASP A 388 -7.76 2.85 -0.16
C ASP A 388 -8.33 2.06 -1.34
N GLY A 389 -7.65 1.00 -1.78
CA GLY A 389 -8.06 0.23 -2.95
C GLY A 389 -9.42 -0.42 -2.80
N GLY A 390 -9.78 -0.88 -1.59
CA GLY A 390 -11.10 -1.42 -1.32
C GLY A 390 -12.20 -0.36 -1.42
N VAL A 391 -11.94 0.82 -0.84
CA VAL A 391 -12.88 1.95 -0.84
C VAL A 391 -13.00 2.59 -2.24
N PHE A 392 -11.91 2.62 -3.02
CA PHE A 392 -11.92 3.08 -4.42
C PHE A 392 -12.65 2.13 -5.38
N GLY A 393 -13.09 0.97 -4.90
CA GLY A 393 -13.78 -0.01 -5.71
C GLY A 393 -12.86 -0.94 -6.50
N PHE A 394 -11.56 -0.95 -6.20
CA PHE A 394 -10.61 -1.92 -6.75
C PHE A 394 -10.72 -3.29 -6.05
N GLY A 395 -11.44 -3.34 -4.95
CA GLY A 395 -11.79 -4.52 -4.18
C GLY A 395 -10.69 -5.03 -3.26
N ALA A 396 -9.43 -4.81 -3.59
CA ALA A 396 -8.27 -5.19 -2.80
C ALA A 396 -7.08 -4.27 -3.13
N GLU A 397 -6.06 -4.29 -2.28
CA GLU A 397 -4.90 -3.40 -2.43
C GLU A 397 -3.60 -4.12 -2.08
N LEU A 398 -2.64 -4.10 -3.00
CA LEU A 398 -1.27 -4.52 -2.75
C LEU A 398 -0.50 -3.46 -1.94
N GLY A 399 -0.82 -2.20 -2.15
CA GLY A 399 -0.24 -1.01 -1.53
C GLY A 399 -0.60 0.24 -2.32
N ILE A 400 -0.10 1.40 -1.88
CA ILE A 400 -0.32 2.69 -2.54
C ILE A 400 1.02 3.20 -3.05
N SER A 401 1.15 3.33 -4.38
CA SER A 401 2.38 3.82 -5.00
C SER A 401 2.37 5.33 -5.17
N THR A 402 3.48 5.97 -4.82
CA THR A 402 3.71 7.39 -5.06
C THR A 402 4.54 7.67 -6.31
N GLN A 403 5.01 6.61 -6.98
CA GLN A 403 5.83 6.72 -8.20
C GLN A 403 5.01 7.22 -9.39
N LYS A 404 5.65 8.01 -10.24
CA LYS A 404 5.10 8.47 -11.52
C LYS A 404 5.37 7.47 -12.66
N MET A 405 5.11 6.17 -12.38
CA MET A 405 5.28 5.07 -13.33
C MET A 405 3.91 4.46 -13.69
N HIS A 406 3.86 3.21 -14.13
CA HIS A 406 2.61 2.57 -14.56
C HIS A 406 1.59 2.39 -13.42
N ALA A 407 2.05 2.21 -12.18
CA ALA A 407 1.22 2.15 -10.99
C ALA A 407 1.44 3.41 -10.15
N ARG A 408 0.39 4.21 -9.94
CA ARG A 408 0.38 5.39 -9.09
C ARG A 408 -0.95 5.48 -8.35
N GLY A 409 -0.91 5.64 -7.04
CA GLY A 409 -2.08 5.53 -6.17
C GLY A 409 -2.31 4.10 -5.69
N PRO A 410 -3.52 3.76 -5.21
CA PRO A 410 -3.87 2.41 -4.79
C PRO A 410 -3.68 1.40 -5.90
N MET A 411 -3.03 0.27 -5.59
CA MET A 411 -2.71 -0.78 -6.56
C MET A 411 -3.61 -1.99 -6.33
N GLY A 412 -4.56 -2.21 -7.24
CA GLY A 412 -5.39 -3.40 -7.29
C GLY A 412 -4.87 -4.44 -8.29
N LEU A 413 -5.77 -5.31 -8.75
CA LEU A 413 -5.43 -6.39 -9.68
C LEU A 413 -4.90 -5.88 -11.04
N ARG A 414 -5.38 -4.74 -11.53
CA ARG A 414 -4.96 -4.17 -12.82
C ARG A 414 -3.52 -3.70 -12.80
N GLU A 415 -3.08 -3.12 -11.68
CA GLU A 415 -1.72 -2.62 -11.48
C GLU A 415 -0.70 -3.77 -11.35
N MET A 416 -1.16 -4.99 -11.05
CA MET A 416 -0.35 -6.22 -11.06
C MET A 416 -0.26 -6.85 -12.45
N THR A 417 -0.72 -6.17 -13.50
CA THR A 417 -0.60 -6.58 -14.89
C THR A 417 0.21 -5.57 -15.70
N THR A 418 0.82 -6.04 -16.77
CA THR A 418 1.37 -5.19 -17.83
C THR A 418 0.57 -5.38 -19.11
N THR A 419 1.01 -4.82 -20.22
CA THR A 419 0.32 -4.95 -21.50
C THR A 419 1.26 -5.44 -22.59
N LYS A 420 0.73 -6.23 -23.54
CA LYS A 420 1.45 -6.57 -24.78
C LYS A 420 0.61 -6.18 -25.99
N TRP A 421 1.28 -5.88 -27.09
CA TRP A 421 0.64 -5.66 -28.37
C TRP A 421 0.52 -6.96 -29.15
N ILE A 422 -0.66 -7.19 -29.74
CA ILE A 422 -0.91 -8.32 -30.64
C ILE A 422 -1.33 -7.72 -31.99
N GLY A 423 -0.60 -8.08 -33.05
CA GLY A 423 -0.89 -7.69 -34.42
C GLY A 423 -1.50 -8.85 -35.20
N TYR A 424 -2.70 -8.69 -35.73
CA TYR A 424 -3.35 -9.66 -36.58
C TYR A 424 -3.29 -9.19 -38.02
N GLY A 425 -2.51 -9.89 -38.81
CA GLY A 425 -2.29 -9.58 -40.22
C GLY A 425 -2.75 -10.70 -41.19
N THR A 426 -2.75 -10.39 -42.47
CA THR A 426 -3.05 -11.30 -43.58
C THR A 426 -1.92 -11.31 -44.60
N GLY A 427 -0.66 -11.00 -44.18
CA GLY A 427 0.50 -10.96 -45.06
C GLY A 427 1.05 -9.55 -45.33
N GLN A 428 0.63 -8.54 -44.53
CA GLN A 428 1.15 -7.19 -44.68
C GLN A 428 2.66 -7.14 -44.41
N VAL A 429 3.37 -6.41 -45.27
CA VAL A 429 4.80 -6.11 -45.15
C VAL A 429 5.02 -4.60 -44.99
N ARG A 430 6.08 -4.21 -44.34
CA ARG A 430 6.51 -2.81 -44.29
C ARG A 430 7.30 -2.48 -45.54
N ALA A 431 6.90 -1.41 -46.24
CA ALA A 431 7.64 -0.86 -47.38
C ALA A 431 8.97 -0.23 -46.91
#